data_8ef51306b6fedf497053d1b73998b824
#
_entry.id   8ef51306b6fedf497053d1b73998b824
#
_cell.length_a   1.000
_cell.length_b   1.000
_cell.length_c   1.000
_cell.angle_alpha   90.00
_cell.angle_beta   90.00
_cell.angle_gamma   90.00
#
_symmetry.space_group_name_H-M   'P 1'
#
loop_
_entity.id
_entity.type
_entity.pdbx_description
1 polymer ?
#
loop_
_entity_poly.entity_id
_entity_poly.type
_entity_poly.pdbx_seq_one_letter_code
_entity_poly.pdbx_strand_id
1 'polypeptide(L)'
;MSVSKKPMVLVILDGYGYREEQQDNAIFSAKTPVMDALWANRPHTLIDASGLEVGLPDRQMGNSEVGHVNLGAGRIVYQDLTRLDVEIKDRAFFANPVLTGAVDKAKNAGKAVHIMGLLSAGGVHSHEDHIMAMVELAAERGAEKIYLHAFLDGRDTPPRSAESSLKKFEEKFAALGKGRVASIIGRYYAMDRDNRWDRVEKAYDLLTLAQGEFQADTAVAGLQAAYARDKNDEFVKATVIRAEGQPDAAMEDGDALIFMNFRADRAREITRAFVNADFDGFARKKVVNVDFVMLTEYAADIKTAVAYPPASLVNTFGEWMAKNDKTQLRISETEKYAHVTFFFNGGVEESFKGEDRILINSPKVATYDLQPEMSSAELTEKLVAAIKSGKYDTIICNYPNGDMVGHTGVMEAAVKAVEALDHCVEEVAKAVESVGGQLLITADHGNAEQMRDPATGQAHTAHTNLPVPLIYVGDKNVKAVEGGKLSDIAPTMLSLMGMEIPQEMTGKPLFIVE
;
A
#
# COMPACT_ATOMS: atom_id res chain seq x y z
N MET A 1 -20.63 -42.10 1.16
CA MET A 1 -19.17 -41.96 1.12
C MET A 1 -18.90 -40.58 0.55
N SER A 2 -18.28 -39.65 1.29
CA SER A 2 -17.89 -38.35 0.74
C SER A 2 -16.80 -38.59 -0.29
N VAL A 3 -16.98 -38.05 -1.49
CA VAL A 3 -15.95 -38.09 -2.54
C VAL A 3 -14.72 -37.36 -2.01
N SER A 4 -13.56 -38.04 -2.00
CA SER A 4 -12.28 -37.44 -1.62
C SER A 4 -11.98 -36.29 -2.56
N LYS A 5 -11.70 -35.10 -2.03
CA LYS A 5 -11.42 -33.90 -2.81
C LYS A 5 -10.00 -33.94 -3.35
N LYS A 6 -9.85 -33.42 -4.56
CA LYS A 6 -8.57 -33.22 -5.24
C LYS A 6 -8.20 -31.73 -5.09
N PRO A 7 -7.32 -31.36 -4.15
CA PRO A 7 -7.12 -29.94 -3.82
C PRO A 7 -6.37 -29.20 -4.90
N MET A 8 -6.70 -27.91 -5.05
CA MET A 8 -5.84 -26.89 -5.65
C MET A 8 -4.96 -26.32 -4.53
N VAL A 9 -3.65 -26.48 -4.63
CA VAL A 9 -2.68 -26.03 -3.64
C VAL A 9 -1.88 -24.86 -4.21
N LEU A 10 -1.79 -23.78 -3.48
CA LEU A 10 -0.87 -22.67 -3.74
C LEU A 10 0.23 -22.68 -2.69
N VAL A 11 1.46 -22.86 -3.13
CA VAL A 11 2.67 -22.71 -2.32
C VAL A 11 3.34 -21.41 -2.68
N ILE A 12 3.47 -20.53 -1.70
CA ILE A 12 4.17 -19.24 -1.81
C ILE A 12 5.51 -19.41 -1.11
N LEU A 13 6.58 -19.36 -1.90
CA LEU A 13 7.96 -19.36 -1.41
C LEU A 13 8.36 -17.90 -1.16
N ASP A 14 8.10 -17.39 0.06
CA ASP A 14 8.30 -15.98 0.40
C ASP A 14 9.75 -15.53 0.15
N GLY A 15 9.92 -14.45 -0.60
CA GLY A 15 11.24 -13.92 -0.92
C GLY A 15 12.03 -14.71 -1.97
N TYR A 16 11.38 -15.57 -2.75
CA TYR A 16 12.03 -16.41 -3.77
C TYR A 16 11.88 -15.79 -5.17
N GLY A 17 12.74 -14.81 -5.48
CA GLY A 17 12.76 -14.13 -6.77
C GLY A 17 13.50 -14.91 -7.85
N TYR A 18 13.50 -14.37 -9.07
CA TYR A 18 14.22 -14.92 -10.21
C TYR A 18 15.24 -13.93 -10.75
N ARG A 19 16.50 -14.39 -10.87
CA ARG A 19 17.60 -13.62 -11.44
C ARG A 19 18.55 -14.56 -12.18
N GLU A 20 18.96 -14.17 -13.38
CA GLU A 20 19.86 -14.99 -14.20
C GLU A 20 21.32 -14.91 -13.72
N GLU A 21 21.74 -13.76 -13.14
CA GLU A 21 23.08 -13.61 -12.62
C GLU A 21 23.31 -14.55 -11.42
N GLN A 22 24.45 -15.25 -11.49
CA GLN A 22 24.83 -16.28 -10.52
C GLN A 22 25.49 -15.70 -9.27
N GLN A 23 26.18 -14.58 -9.44
CA GLN A 23 26.94 -13.96 -8.35
C GLN A 23 26.01 -13.44 -7.28
N ASP A 24 26.32 -13.78 -6.02
CA ASP A 24 25.56 -13.38 -4.84
C ASP A 24 24.06 -13.74 -4.89
N ASN A 25 23.73 -14.78 -5.64
CA ASN A 25 22.39 -15.35 -5.80
C ASN A 25 22.32 -16.66 -5.01
N ALA A 26 21.62 -16.64 -3.87
CA ALA A 26 21.50 -17.80 -3.00
C ALA A 26 20.67 -18.93 -3.64
N ILE A 27 19.68 -18.57 -4.45
CA ILE A 27 18.83 -19.53 -5.15
C ILE A 27 19.62 -20.29 -6.21
N PHE A 28 20.44 -19.58 -6.99
CA PHE A 28 21.30 -20.20 -7.98
C PHE A 28 22.40 -21.06 -7.34
N SER A 29 22.95 -20.61 -6.21
CA SER A 29 24.05 -21.29 -5.51
C SER A 29 23.60 -22.52 -4.74
N ALA A 30 22.32 -22.62 -4.41
CA ALA A 30 21.75 -23.75 -3.69
C ALA A 30 21.59 -24.97 -4.60
N LYS A 31 21.64 -26.15 -4.00
CA LYS A 31 21.33 -27.40 -4.69
C LYS A 31 19.81 -27.60 -4.68
N THR A 32 19.18 -27.35 -5.80
CA THR A 32 17.73 -27.37 -5.97
C THR A 32 17.25 -28.33 -7.06
N PRO A 33 17.60 -29.63 -6.99
CA PRO A 33 17.29 -30.58 -8.06
C PRO A 33 15.79 -30.71 -8.36
N VAL A 34 14.94 -30.50 -7.35
CA VAL A 34 13.49 -30.58 -7.52
C VAL A 34 12.95 -29.37 -8.26
N MET A 35 13.28 -28.16 -7.81
CA MET A 35 12.88 -26.94 -8.50
C MET A 35 13.45 -26.85 -9.91
N ASP A 36 14.70 -27.27 -10.11
CA ASP A 36 15.32 -27.34 -11.44
C ASP A 36 14.57 -28.29 -12.37
N ALA A 37 14.20 -29.47 -11.88
CA ALA A 37 13.42 -30.44 -12.66
C ALA A 37 12.00 -29.96 -12.96
N LEU A 38 11.35 -29.30 -12.01
CA LEU A 38 10.02 -28.72 -12.21
C LEU A 38 10.07 -27.59 -13.24
N TRP A 39 11.04 -26.71 -13.14
CA TRP A 39 11.25 -25.63 -14.13
C TRP A 39 11.53 -26.17 -15.52
N ALA A 40 12.35 -27.18 -15.65
CA ALA A 40 12.69 -27.77 -16.94
C ALA A 40 11.53 -28.55 -17.61
N ASN A 41 10.66 -29.19 -16.82
CA ASN A 41 9.71 -30.18 -17.32
C ASN A 41 8.22 -29.83 -17.13
N ARG A 42 7.91 -28.77 -16.39
CA ARG A 42 6.51 -28.38 -16.13
C ARG A 42 6.20 -27.02 -16.75
N PRO A 43 4.93 -26.75 -17.09
CA PRO A 43 4.52 -25.42 -17.53
C PRO A 43 4.87 -24.37 -16.48
N HIS A 44 5.57 -23.32 -16.91
CA HIS A 44 6.05 -22.26 -16.03
C HIS A 44 6.12 -20.92 -16.76
N THR A 45 6.15 -19.85 -15.98
CA THR A 45 6.36 -18.48 -16.45
C THR A 45 6.96 -17.64 -15.33
N LEU A 46 7.37 -16.42 -15.65
CA LEU A 46 7.73 -15.38 -14.68
C LEU A 46 6.59 -14.38 -14.54
N ILE A 47 6.37 -13.89 -13.35
CA ILE A 47 5.34 -12.90 -13.05
C ILE A 47 5.91 -11.71 -12.28
N ASP A 48 5.35 -10.54 -12.50
CA ASP A 48 5.74 -9.31 -11.81
C ASP A 48 5.19 -9.26 -10.38
N ALA A 49 6.04 -8.85 -9.45
CA ALA A 49 5.75 -8.82 -8.02
C ALA A 49 6.16 -7.49 -7.35
N SER A 50 6.35 -6.42 -8.13
CA SER A 50 6.83 -5.13 -7.63
C SER A 50 6.24 -3.95 -8.41
N GLY A 51 6.45 -2.74 -7.91
CA GLY A 51 6.06 -1.51 -8.57
C GLY A 51 4.56 -1.43 -8.90
N LEU A 52 4.24 -0.80 -10.00
CA LEU A 52 2.86 -0.56 -10.43
C LEU A 52 2.04 -1.84 -10.62
N GLU A 53 2.69 -2.94 -10.94
CA GLU A 53 2.03 -4.23 -11.19
C GLU A 53 1.45 -4.87 -9.91
N VAL A 54 1.80 -4.32 -8.75
CA VAL A 54 1.22 -4.70 -7.45
C VAL A 54 0.59 -3.51 -6.70
N GLY A 55 0.45 -2.36 -7.35
CA GLY A 55 -0.16 -1.16 -6.77
C GLY A 55 0.77 -0.31 -5.91
N LEU A 56 2.08 -0.52 -6.03
CA LEU A 56 3.12 0.30 -5.42
C LEU A 56 3.62 1.38 -6.40
N PRO A 57 4.33 2.41 -5.91
CA PRO A 57 5.02 3.35 -6.79
C PRO A 57 5.93 2.65 -7.79
N ASP A 58 6.16 3.29 -8.94
CA ASP A 58 7.05 2.75 -9.98
C ASP A 58 8.43 2.38 -9.39
N ARG A 59 8.94 1.21 -9.77
CA ARG A 59 10.22 0.63 -9.32
C ARG A 59 10.37 0.39 -7.81
N GLN A 60 9.32 0.53 -7.03
CA GLN A 60 9.37 0.14 -5.62
C GLN A 60 9.36 -1.37 -5.50
N MET A 61 10.29 -1.92 -4.69
CA MET A 61 10.32 -3.35 -4.39
C MET A 61 9.00 -3.81 -3.77
N GLY A 62 8.60 -5.04 -4.10
CA GLY A 62 7.45 -5.69 -3.49
C GLY A 62 7.65 -5.96 -2.00
N ASN A 63 6.60 -6.34 -1.33
CA ASN A 63 6.62 -6.81 0.06
C ASN A 63 5.50 -7.83 0.29
N SER A 64 5.60 -8.57 1.39
CA SER A 64 4.69 -9.68 1.65
C SER A 64 3.25 -9.24 1.87
N GLU A 65 3.02 -8.10 2.53
CA GLU A 65 1.66 -7.58 2.77
C GLU A 65 0.94 -7.28 1.45
N VAL A 66 1.55 -6.43 0.62
CA VAL A 66 1.03 -6.05 -0.69
C VAL A 66 0.93 -7.28 -1.61
N GLY A 67 1.95 -8.14 -1.63
CA GLY A 67 1.97 -9.36 -2.43
C GLY A 67 0.79 -10.27 -2.12
N HIS A 68 0.56 -10.58 -0.84
CA HIS A 68 -0.55 -11.46 -0.44
C HIS A 68 -1.93 -10.84 -0.65
N VAL A 69 -2.07 -9.52 -0.48
CA VAL A 69 -3.32 -8.83 -0.84
C VAL A 69 -3.63 -9.01 -2.33
N ASN A 70 -2.65 -8.79 -3.21
CA ASN A 70 -2.85 -8.96 -4.66
C ASN A 70 -3.14 -10.42 -5.04
N LEU A 71 -2.41 -11.38 -4.44
CA LEU A 71 -2.63 -12.81 -4.65
C LEU A 71 -4.08 -13.23 -4.33
N GLY A 72 -4.60 -12.76 -3.20
CA GLY A 72 -5.95 -13.11 -2.75
C GLY A 72 -7.07 -12.30 -3.40
N ALA A 73 -6.80 -11.06 -3.77
CA ALA A 73 -7.81 -10.17 -4.36
C ALA A 73 -8.07 -10.43 -5.85
N GLY A 74 -7.14 -11.06 -6.56
CA GLY A 74 -7.27 -11.30 -8.01
C GLY A 74 -7.33 -10.01 -8.84
N ARG A 75 -6.84 -8.91 -8.29
CA ARG A 75 -6.79 -7.56 -8.89
C ARG A 75 -5.63 -6.79 -8.31
N ILE A 76 -5.14 -5.78 -9.04
CA ILE A 76 -4.16 -4.85 -8.48
C ILE A 76 -4.85 -4.03 -7.40
N VAL A 77 -4.28 -4.04 -6.19
CA VAL A 77 -4.76 -3.23 -5.07
C VAL A 77 -3.76 -2.09 -4.85
N TYR A 78 -4.13 -0.91 -5.29
CA TYR A 78 -3.27 0.27 -5.20
C TYR A 78 -3.16 0.78 -3.77
N GLN A 79 -1.93 1.08 -3.34
CA GLN A 79 -1.69 1.90 -2.16
C GLN A 79 -2.18 3.33 -2.41
N ASP A 80 -2.56 4.07 -1.37
CA ASP A 80 -3.19 5.39 -1.52
C ASP A 80 -2.38 6.35 -2.38
N LEU A 81 -1.07 6.45 -2.18
CA LEU A 81 -0.19 7.28 -3.01
C LEU A 81 -0.31 6.91 -4.50
N THR A 82 -0.13 5.64 -4.81
CA THR A 82 -0.15 5.15 -6.20
C THR A 82 -1.55 5.23 -6.81
N ARG A 83 -2.59 4.96 -6.01
CA ARG A 83 -3.98 5.12 -6.45
C ARG A 83 -4.24 6.54 -6.93
N LEU A 84 -3.85 7.53 -6.12
CA LEU A 84 -4.03 8.94 -6.46
C LEU A 84 -3.19 9.35 -7.67
N ASP A 85 -1.95 8.86 -7.79
CA ASP A 85 -1.10 9.11 -8.97
C ASP A 85 -1.78 8.60 -10.25
N VAL A 86 -2.33 7.39 -10.23
CA VAL A 86 -3.05 6.81 -11.37
C VAL A 86 -4.33 7.60 -11.68
N GLU A 87 -5.13 7.91 -10.66
CA GLU A 87 -6.37 8.70 -10.81
C GLU A 87 -6.11 10.09 -11.41
N ILE A 88 -5.00 10.74 -11.03
CA ILE A 88 -4.60 12.03 -11.58
C ILE A 88 -4.12 11.88 -13.03
N LYS A 89 -3.28 10.89 -13.31
CA LYS A 89 -2.75 10.60 -14.64
C LYS A 89 -3.88 10.30 -15.64
N ASP A 90 -4.85 9.51 -15.24
CA ASP A 90 -5.99 9.09 -16.07
C ASP A 90 -7.12 10.14 -16.06
N ARG A 91 -6.93 11.27 -15.39
CA ARG A 91 -7.92 12.34 -15.24
C ARG A 91 -9.19 11.99 -14.46
N ALA A 92 -9.27 10.80 -13.87
CA ALA A 92 -10.39 10.38 -13.03
C ALA A 92 -10.49 11.23 -11.74
N PHE A 93 -9.37 11.65 -11.18
CA PHE A 93 -9.32 12.58 -10.04
C PHE A 93 -10.14 13.86 -10.30
N PHE A 94 -10.05 14.43 -11.50
CA PHE A 94 -10.74 15.66 -11.91
C PHE A 94 -12.24 15.47 -12.12
N ALA A 95 -12.70 14.23 -12.14
CA ALA A 95 -14.11 13.84 -12.21
C ALA A 95 -14.66 13.26 -10.90
N ASN A 96 -13.86 13.24 -9.83
CA ASN A 96 -14.30 12.72 -8.53
C ASN A 96 -15.49 13.53 -8.03
N PRO A 97 -16.66 12.91 -7.79
CA PRO A 97 -17.91 13.63 -7.51
C PRO A 97 -17.90 14.37 -6.18
N VAL A 98 -17.13 13.89 -5.19
CA VAL A 98 -17.01 14.54 -3.89
C VAL A 98 -16.19 15.82 -4.00
N LEU A 99 -15.02 15.76 -4.67
CA LEU A 99 -14.15 16.91 -4.87
C LEU A 99 -14.81 17.96 -5.75
N THR A 100 -15.33 17.57 -6.92
CA THR A 100 -16.00 18.49 -7.84
C THR A 100 -17.27 19.08 -7.23
N GLY A 101 -18.03 18.29 -6.50
CA GLY A 101 -19.22 18.75 -5.81
C GLY A 101 -18.95 19.80 -4.74
N ALA A 102 -17.91 19.62 -3.93
CA ALA A 102 -17.50 20.60 -2.93
C ALA A 102 -17.05 21.93 -3.55
N VAL A 103 -16.26 21.86 -4.62
CA VAL A 103 -15.79 23.05 -5.36
C VAL A 103 -16.98 23.79 -6.00
N ASP A 104 -17.86 23.07 -6.68
CA ASP A 104 -19.02 23.68 -7.35
C ASP A 104 -19.96 24.34 -6.37
N LYS A 105 -20.24 23.70 -5.23
CA LYS A 105 -21.08 24.24 -4.17
C LYS A 105 -20.53 25.56 -3.61
N ALA A 106 -19.23 25.60 -3.29
CA ALA A 106 -18.56 26.81 -2.80
C ALA A 106 -18.58 27.92 -3.88
N LYS A 107 -18.18 27.59 -5.10
CA LYS A 107 -18.17 28.54 -6.23
C LYS A 107 -19.57 29.14 -6.47
N ASN A 108 -20.60 28.33 -6.55
CA ASN A 108 -21.95 28.77 -6.84
C ASN A 108 -22.53 29.66 -5.71
N ALA A 109 -22.05 29.46 -4.48
CA ALA A 109 -22.41 30.30 -3.33
C ALA A 109 -21.50 31.56 -3.17
N GLY A 110 -20.56 31.80 -4.09
CA GLY A 110 -19.59 32.88 -3.99
C GLY A 110 -18.58 32.71 -2.84
N LYS A 111 -18.41 31.47 -2.37
CA LYS A 111 -17.52 31.10 -1.27
C LYS A 111 -16.15 30.66 -1.77
N ALA A 112 -15.20 30.52 -0.83
CA ALA A 112 -13.84 30.12 -1.13
C ALA A 112 -13.67 28.61 -1.12
N VAL A 113 -12.66 28.15 -1.84
CA VAL A 113 -12.11 26.80 -1.78
C VAL A 113 -10.77 26.85 -1.06
N HIS A 114 -10.70 26.27 0.13
CA HIS A 114 -9.50 26.11 0.91
C HIS A 114 -8.93 24.71 0.70
N ILE A 115 -7.65 24.62 0.46
CA ILE A 115 -6.91 23.37 0.29
C ILE A 115 -5.80 23.35 1.33
N MET A 116 -5.70 22.28 2.11
CA MET A 116 -4.64 22.13 3.10
C MET A 116 -4.00 20.74 3.01
N GLY A 117 -2.76 20.62 3.43
CA GLY A 117 -2.04 19.37 3.46
C GLY A 117 -0.54 19.56 3.60
N LEU A 118 0.17 18.46 3.80
CA LEU A 118 1.63 18.43 3.87
C LEU A 118 2.23 18.64 2.49
N LEU A 119 2.84 19.80 2.28
CA LEU A 119 3.37 20.24 1.00
C LEU A 119 4.82 19.79 0.83
N SER A 120 5.02 18.58 0.36
CA SER A 120 6.34 18.03 0.00
C SER A 120 6.24 16.89 -1.00
N ALA A 121 7.37 16.44 -1.51
CA ALA A 121 7.50 15.25 -2.34
C ALA A 121 7.77 13.97 -1.53
N GLY A 122 7.63 14.00 -0.20
CA GLY A 122 7.95 12.88 0.69
C GLY A 122 7.10 11.64 0.49
N GLY A 123 5.82 11.81 0.12
CA GLY A 123 4.94 10.69 -0.24
C GLY A 123 4.52 9.78 0.91
N VAL A 124 4.73 10.21 2.17
CA VAL A 124 4.36 9.44 3.37
C VAL A 124 2.95 9.77 3.85
N HIS A 125 2.60 11.05 3.95
CA HIS A 125 1.30 11.53 4.40
C HIS A 125 0.48 12.17 3.29
N SER A 126 1.15 12.71 2.30
CA SER A 126 0.61 13.42 1.15
C SER A 126 1.66 13.49 0.05
N HIS A 127 1.31 14.07 -1.09
CA HIS A 127 2.27 14.41 -2.12
C HIS A 127 1.92 15.77 -2.72
N GLU A 128 2.93 16.63 -2.97
CA GLU A 128 2.71 17.97 -3.54
C GLU A 128 2.05 17.95 -4.91
N ASP A 129 2.27 16.91 -5.74
CA ASP A 129 1.61 16.77 -7.03
C ASP A 129 0.11 16.52 -6.90
N HIS A 130 -0.33 15.84 -5.83
CA HIS A 130 -1.76 15.68 -5.55
C HIS A 130 -2.40 17.00 -5.13
N ILE A 131 -1.69 17.80 -4.32
CA ILE A 131 -2.13 19.15 -3.95
C ILE A 131 -2.21 20.04 -5.18
N MET A 132 -1.23 19.95 -6.08
CA MET A 132 -1.24 20.67 -7.36
C MET A 132 -2.45 20.28 -8.21
N ALA A 133 -2.76 19.00 -8.30
CA ALA A 133 -3.94 18.51 -9.02
C ALA A 133 -5.25 19.07 -8.41
N MET A 134 -5.32 19.19 -7.08
CA MET A 134 -6.50 19.78 -6.43
C MET A 134 -6.64 21.29 -6.73
N VAL A 135 -5.54 22.03 -6.75
CA VAL A 135 -5.54 23.45 -7.17
C VAL A 135 -6.01 23.56 -8.61
N GLU A 136 -5.52 22.72 -9.51
CA GLU A 136 -5.94 22.67 -10.92
C GLU A 136 -7.42 22.32 -11.05
N LEU A 137 -7.91 21.32 -10.31
CA LEU A 137 -9.32 20.94 -10.29
C LEU A 137 -10.20 22.13 -9.88
N ALA A 138 -9.87 22.82 -8.80
CA ALA A 138 -10.62 23.98 -8.34
C ALA A 138 -10.64 25.10 -9.41
N ALA A 139 -9.52 25.36 -10.07
CA ALA A 139 -9.41 26.35 -11.14
C ALA A 139 -10.20 25.94 -12.40
N GLU A 140 -10.10 24.69 -12.84
CA GLU A 140 -10.84 24.15 -13.98
C GLU A 140 -12.36 24.19 -13.75
N ARG A 141 -12.82 23.97 -12.52
CA ARG A 141 -14.23 24.09 -12.15
C ARG A 141 -14.73 25.54 -12.03
N GLY A 142 -13.83 26.51 -12.16
CA GLY A 142 -14.15 27.94 -12.16
C GLY A 142 -14.20 28.60 -10.79
N ALA A 143 -13.60 27.99 -9.75
CA ALA A 143 -13.45 28.66 -8.47
C ALA A 143 -12.58 29.92 -8.60
N GLU A 144 -13.03 31.05 -8.05
CA GLU A 144 -12.32 32.33 -8.11
C GLU A 144 -11.45 32.57 -6.88
N LYS A 145 -11.87 32.05 -5.73
CA LYS A 145 -11.17 32.18 -4.45
C LYS A 145 -10.58 30.82 -4.08
N ILE A 146 -9.29 30.63 -4.35
CA ILE A 146 -8.57 29.38 -4.07
C ILE A 146 -7.43 29.69 -3.10
N TYR A 147 -7.46 29.13 -1.92
CA TYR A 147 -6.46 29.38 -0.87
C TYR A 147 -5.77 28.09 -0.46
N LEU A 148 -4.44 28.03 -0.65
CA LEU A 148 -3.62 26.93 -0.20
C LEU A 148 -3.03 27.25 1.19
N HIS A 149 -3.26 26.35 2.13
CA HIS A 149 -2.65 26.34 3.44
C HIS A 149 -1.60 25.23 3.49
N ALA A 150 -0.33 25.60 3.34
CA ALA A 150 0.76 24.66 3.23
C ALA A 150 1.28 24.25 4.62
N PHE A 151 1.19 22.96 4.94
CA PHE A 151 1.90 22.38 6.07
C PHE A 151 3.29 21.95 5.59
N LEU A 152 4.34 22.41 6.31
CA LEU A 152 5.72 22.18 5.88
C LEU A 152 6.31 20.95 6.55
N ASP A 153 7.09 20.18 5.79
CA ASP A 153 7.57 18.86 6.16
C ASP A 153 8.87 18.88 6.97
N GLY A 154 10.02 18.78 6.34
CA GLY A 154 11.32 18.76 7.00
C GLY A 154 11.61 17.51 7.85
N ARG A 155 10.76 16.49 7.78
CA ARG A 155 10.89 15.22 8.50
C ARG A 155 10.94 14.02 7.55
N ASP A 156 10.00 13.92 6.60
CA ASP A 156 10.00 12.94 5.52
C ASP A 156 10.82 13.43 4.32
N THR A 157 11.23 14.69 4.37
CA THR A 157 12.12 15.39 3.44
C THR A 157 13.22 16.10 4.23
N PRO A 158 14.31 16.57 3.58
CA PRO A 158 15.38 17.28 4.29
C PRO A 158 14.86 18.48 5.10
N PRO A 159 15.49 18.80 6.25
CA PRO A 159 14.98 19.79 7.20
C PRO A 159 14.71 21.19 6.65
N ARG A 160 15.41 21.60 5.57
CA ARG A 160 15.23 22.87 4.86
C ARG A 160 15.14 22.64 3.36
N SER A 161 13.98 22.19 2.89
CA SER A 161 13.74 21.83 1.49
C SER A 161 12.41 22.37 0.92
N ALA A 162 11.62 23.10 1.72
CA ALA A 162 10.28 23.52 1.35
C ALA A 162 10.25 24.64 0.29
N GLU A 163 11.35 25.37 0.07
CA GLU A 163 11.36 26.54 -0.82
C GLU A 163 10.96 26.20 -2.25
N SER A 164 11.49 25.11 -2.81
CA SER A 164 11.18 24.70 -4.18
C SER A 164 9.69 24.36 -4.36
N SER A 165 9.09 23.70 -3.40
CA SER A 165 7.65 23.39 -3.41
C SER A 165 6.81 24.67 -3.34
N LEU A 166 7.12 25.58 -2.42
CA LEU A 166 6.40 26.85 -2.31
C LEU A 166 6.50 27.69 -3.56
N LYS A 167 7.70 27.78 -4.16
CA LYS A 167 7.94 28.48 -5.44
C LYS A 167 7.07 27.93 -6.57
N LYS A 168 7.02 26.59 -6.69
CA LYS A 168 6.19 25.89 -7.68
C LYS A 168 4.71 26.29 -7.57
N PHE A 169 4.18 26.43 -6.37
CA PHE A 169 2.79 26.82 -6.15
C PHE A 169 2.56 28.32 -6.34
N GLU A 170 3.47 29.19 -5.95
CA GLU A 170 3.39 30.62 -6.23
C GLU A 170 3.38 30.88 -7.74
N GLU A 171 4.25 30.23 -8.50
CA GLU A 171 4.28 30.28 -9.97
C GLU A 171 2.97 29.75 -10.58
N LYS A 172 2.41 28.67 -10.03
CA LYS A 172 1.13 28.12 -10.50
C LYS A 172 -0.03 29.09 -10.30
N PHE A 173 -0.16 29.70 -9.14
CA PHE A 173 -1.20 30.68 -8.88
C PHE A 173 -1.03 31.94 -9.73
N ALA A 174 0.21 32.39 -9.94
CA ALA A 174 0.49 33.50 -10.87
C ALA A 174 0.05 33.17 -12.30
N ALA A 175 0.34 31.96 -12.79
CA ALA A 175 -0.10 31.49 -14.10
C ALA A 175 -1.62 31.38 -14.23
N LEU A 176 -2.31 30.95 -13.16
CA LEU A 176 -3.77 30.89 -13.13
C LEU A 176 -4.43 32.27 -13.04
N GLY A 177 -3.71 33.29 -12.58
CA GLY A 177 -4.23 34.64 -12.36
C GLY A 177 -5.25 34.74 -11.22
N LYS A 178 -5.35 33.73 -10.39
CA LYS A 178 -6.28 33.66 -9.24
C LYS A 178 -5.79 32.66 -8.18
N GLY A 179 -6.20 32.89 -6.94
CA GLY A 179 -5.76 32.10 -5.80
C GLY A 179 -4.37 32.48 -5.31
N ARG A 180 -3.97 31.91 -4.19
CA ARG A 180 -2.64 32.10 -3.60
C ARG A 180 -2.34 31.06 -2.53
N VAL A 181 -1.07 30.94 -2.15
CA VAL A 181 -0.70 30.38 -0.85
C VAL A 181 -1.11 31.38 0.22
N ALA A 182 -2.01 30.99 1.11
CA ALA A 182 -2.60 31.87 2.12
C ALA A 182 -1.95 31.74 3.51
N SER A 183 -1.32 30.62 3.78
CA SER A 183 -0.60 30.41 5.05
C SER A 183 0.45 29.31 4.92
N ILE A 184 1.47 29.39 5.78
CA ILE A 184 2.44 28.32 6.00
C ILE A 184 2.57 28.04 7.48
N ILE A 185 2.72 26.75 7.85
CA ILE A 185 2.95 26.31 9.22
C ILE A 185 3.63 24.94 9.19
N GLY A 186 4.58 24.71 10.08
CA GLY A 186 5.25 23.41 10.20
C GLY A 186 4.32 22.29 10.68
N ARG A 187 4.58 21.09 10.19
CA ARG A 187 3.81 19.87 10.56
C ARG A 187 3.84 19.57 12.05
N TYR A 188 4.84 20.03 12.77
CA TYR A 188 4.92 19.92 14.22
C TYR A 188 3.66 20.46 14.92
N TYR A 189 3.07 21.52 14.38
CA TYR A 189 1.84 22.13 14.88
C TYR A 189 0.58 21.54 14.23
N ALA A 190 0.53 21.51 12.91
CA ALA A 190 -0.68 21.18 12.17
C ALA A 190 -0.98 19.68 12.10
N MET A 191 0.03 18.84 12.29
CA MET A 191 -0.05 17.39 12.11
C MET A 191 0.40 16.63 13.36
N ASP A 192 -0.01 17.11 14.53
CA ASP A 192 0.16 16.37 15.78
C ASP A 192 -0.67 15.08 15.78
N ARG A 193 -0.24 14.08 16.54
CA ARG A 193 -0.96 12.82 16.76
C ARG A 193 -0.92 12.34 18.21
N ASP A 194 -0.49 13.22 19.11
CA ASP A 194 -0.22 12.92 20.52
C ASP A 194 -1.09 13.76 21.46
N ASN A 195 -2.22 14.27 20.94
CA ASN A 195 -3.17 15.13 21.67
C ASN A 195 -2.53 16.39 22.28
N ARG A 196 -1.51 16.92 21.61
CA ARG A 196 -0.89 18.20 21.94
C ARG A 196 -1.73 19.32 21.34
N TRP A 197 -2.87 19.55 21.95
CA TRP A 197 -3.88 20.48 21.44
C TRP A 197 -3.39 21.93 21.38
N ASP A 198 -2.43 22.31 22.22
CA ASP A 198 -1.73 23.60 22.16
C ASP A 198 -1.01 23.85 20.82
N ARG A 199 -0.60 22.78 20.15
CA ARG A 199 -0.02 22.85 18.80
C ARG A 199 -1.09 22.97 17.73
N VAL A 200 -2.10 22.13 17.79
CA VAL A 200 -3.21 22.08 16.83
C VAL A 200 -4.01 23.37 16.82
N GLU A 201 -4.23 23.99 17.99
CA GLU A 201 -4.91 25.29 18.12
C GLU A 201 -4.25 26.39 17.29
N LYS A 202 -2.91 26.41 17.22
CA LYS A 202 -2.16 27.40 16.40
C LYS A 202 -2.46 27.27 14.92
N ALA A 203 -2.55 26.04 14.43
CA ALA A 203 -2.94 25.79 13.05
C ALA A 203 -4.42 26.12 12.81
N TYR A 204 -5.29 25.73 13.73
CA TYR A 204 -6.72 26.02 13.64
C TYR A 204 -7.01 27.54 13.61
N ASP A 205 -6.37 28.32 14.49
CA ASP A 205 -6.49 29.78 14.51
C ASP A 205 -5.94 30.44 13.22
N LEU A 206 -4.82 29.92 12.72
CA LEU A 206 -4.26 30.40 11.44
C LEU A 206 -5.26 30.23 10.28
N LEU A 207 -5.94 29.10 10.23
CA LEU A 207 -6.90 28.75 9.18
C LEU A 207 -8.22 29.52 9.33
N THR A 208 -8.77 29.57 10.52
CA THR A 208 -10.11 30.12 10.78
C THR A 208 -10.13 31.63 10.96
N LEU A 209 -9.04 32.21 11.48
CA LEU A 209 -8.96 33.63 11.80
C LEU A 209 -8.00 34.41 10.88
N ALA A 210 -7.22 33.71 10.04
CA ALA A 210 -6.07 34.26 9.34
C ALA A 210 -5.15 35.05 10.29
N GLN A 211 -4.88 34.47 11.45
CA GLN A 211 -4.01 35.00 12.48
C GLN A 211 -2.87 34.05 12.78
N GLY A 212 -1.66 34.57 12.79
CA GLY A 212 -0.44 33.83 13.08
C GLY A 212 0.54 34.69 13.87
N GLU A 213 1.63 34.06 14.31
CA GLU A 213 2.72 34.80 14.98
C GLU A 213 3.48 35.70 14.00
N PHE A 214 3.44 35.39 12.71
CA PHE A 214 4.14 36.11 11.68
C PHE A 214 3.24 36.33 10.44
N GLN A 215 3.65 37.29 9.61
CA GLN A 215 3.05 37.57 8.32
C GLN A 215 4.15 37.87 7.30
N ALA A 216 3.92 37.47 6.06
CA ALA A 216 4.78 37.79 4.91
C ALA A 216 3.95 38.01 3.66
N ASP A 217 4.51 38.71 2.68
CA ASP A 217 3.84 38.99 1.41
C ASP A 217 3.77 37.76 0.49
N THR A 218 4.79 36.90 0.57
CA THR A 218 4.88 35.65 -0.21
C THR A 218 5.26 34.48 0.71
N ALA A 219 4.90 33.27 0.27
CA ALA A 219 5.23 32.05 1.04
C ALA A 219 6.74 31.84 1.13
N VAL A 220 7.48 32.08 0.06
CA VAL A 220 8.94 31.98 0.04
C VAL A 220 9.57 33.00 1.00
N ALA A 221 9.10 34.24 1.01
CA ALA A 221 9.58 35.25 1.96
C ALA A 221 9.29 34.85 3.42
N GLY A 222 8.12 34.31 3.70
CA GLY A 222 7.75 33.79 5.01
C GLY A 222 8.63 32.63 5.47
N LEU A 223 8.97 31.72 4.55
CA LEU A 223 9.88 30.61 4.83
C LEU A 223 11.30 31.10 5.12
N GLN A 224 11.83 31.99 4.28
CA GLN A 224 13.17 32.55 4.46
C GLN A 224 13.30 33.32 5.78
N ALA A 225 12.25 34.05 6.18
CA ALA A 225 12.19 34.71 7.47
C ALA A 225 12.22 33.69 8.64
N ALA A 226 11.56 32.54 8.50
CA ALA A 226 11.62 31.46 9.48
C ALA A 226 13.03 30.85 9.56
N TYR A 227 13.70 30.64 8.43
CA TYR A 227 15.08 30.17 8.39
C TYR A 227 16.03 31.17 9.06
N ALA A 228 15.82 32.47 8.86
CA ALA A 228 16.59 33.51 9.55
C ALA A 228 16.39 33.50 11.08
N ARG A 229 15.26 32.99 11.55
CA ARG A 229 14.99 32.75 12.98
C ARG A 229 15.46 31.35 13.45
N ASP A 230 16.25 30.66 12.64
CA ASP A 230 16.77 29.31 12.89
C ASP A 230 15.65 28.26 13.12
N LYS A 231 14.59 28.34 12.33
CA LYS A 231 13.52 27.34 12.30
C LYS A 231 13.60 26.54 11.00
N ASN A 232 13.64 25.22 11.14
CA ASN A 232 13.50 24.30 10.01
C ASN A 232 12.02 24.18 9.59
N ASP A 233 11.77 23.60 8.43
CA ASP A 233 10.43 23.45 7.85
C ASP A 233 9.42 22.88 8.85
N GLU A 234 9.77 21.81 9.56
CA GLU A 234 8.90 21.13 10.54
C GLU A 234 8.40 22.06 11.64
N PHE A 235 9.19 23.06 12.02
CA PHE A 235 8.94 23.94 13.16
C PHE A 235 8.59 25.38 12.77
N VAL A 236 8.28 25.63 11.51
CA VAL A 236 7.83 26.96 11.08
C VAL A 236 6.54 27.31 11.80
N LYS A 237 6.55 28.45 12.49
CA LYS A 237 5.41 28.93 13.25
C LYS A 237 4.32 29.46 12.32
N ALA A 238 3.09 29.53 12.81
CA ALA A 238 1.94 30.02 12.09
C ALA A 238 2.25 31.37 11.41
N THR A 239 2.23 31.39 10.09
CA THR A 239 2.58 32.55 9.27
C THR A 239 1.49 32.82 8.24
N VAL A 240 0.86 33.97 8.33
CA VAL A 240 -0.10 34.46 7.34
C VAL A 240 0.64 34.93 6.08
N ILE A 241 0.19 34.49 4.92
CA ILE A 241 0.74 34.94 3.62
C ILE A 241 -0.29 35.84 2.95
N ARG A 242 -0.01 37.14 2.97
CA ARG A 242 -0.90 38.16 2.42
C ARG A 242 -0.11 39.41 2.10
N ALA A 243 -0.06 39.77 0.82
CA ALA A 243 0.51 41.03 0.38
C ALA A 243 -0.46 42.21 0.64
N GLU A 244 0.07 43.43 0.60
CA GLU A 244 -0.75 44.62 0.76
C GLU A 244 -1.89 44.66 -0.26
N GLY A 245 -3.09 44.99 0.21
CA GLY A 245 -4.29 45.08 -0.65
C GLY A 245 -4.97 43.73 -0.96
N GLN A 246 -4.38 42.59 -0.58
CA GLN A 246 -5.05 41.30 -0.72
C GLN A 246 -6.10 41.09 0.38
N PRO A 247 -7.24 40.47 0.05
CA PRO A 247 -8.26 40.16 1.05
C PRO A 247 -7.75 39.12 2.05
N ASP A 248 -8.36 39.14 3.21
CA ASP A 248 -8.19 38.10 4.22
C ASP A 248 -8.64 36.73 3.70
N ALA A 249 -7.95 35.68 4.08
CA ALA A 249 -8.28 34.28 3.73
C ALA A 249 -8.82 33.49 4.93
N ALA A 250 -9.35 34.16 5.95
CA ALA A 250 -10.01 33.49 7.05
C ALA A 250 -11.20 32.66 6.54
N MET A 251 -11.34 31.42 7.04
CA MET A 251 -12.44 30.55 6.65
C MET A 251 -13.78 31.09 7.14
N GLU A 252 -14.80 30.95 6.32
CA GLU A 252 -16.17 31.34 6.60
C GLU A 252 -17.13 30.19 6.42
N ASP A 253 -18.32 30.32 7.02
CA ASP A 253 -19.40 29.36 6.81
C ASP A 253 -19.73 29.22 5.31
N GLY A 254 -19.81 27.99 4.83
CA GLY A 254 -20.10 27.68 3.44
C GLY A 254 -18.85 27.59 2.54
N ASP A 255 -17.67 27.90 3.05
CA ASP A 255 -16.42 27.61 2.32
C ASP A 255 -16.22 26.09 2.20
N ALA A 256 -15.56 25.66 1.15
CA ALA A 256 -15.05 24.29 1.03
C ALA A 256 -13.66 24.19 1.66
N LEU A 257 -13.41 23.11 2.37
CA LEU A 257 -12.09 22.78 2.91
C LEU A 257 -11.71 21.35 2.53
N ILE A 258 -10.71 21.20 1.68
CA ILE A 258 -10.21 19.91 1.22
C ILE A 258 -8.88 19.61 1.88
N PHE A 259 -8.82 18.51 2.63
CA PHE A 259 -7.59 18.05 3.27
C PHE A 259 -6.91 16.98 2.41
N MET A 260 -5.75 17.29 1.84
CA MET A 260 -5.07 16.48 0.83
C MET A 260 -4.12 15.41 1.38
N ASN A 261 -4.11 15.17 2.67
CA ASN A 261 -3.40 14.04 3.25
C ASN A 261 -4.17 12.73 3.00
N PHE A 262 -3.45 11.68 2.58
CA PHE A 262 -4.04 10.34 2.42
C PHE A 262 -3.78 9.42 3.62
N ARG A 263 -2.77 9.72 4.47
CA ARG A 263 -2.50 8.96 5.70
C ARG A 263 -3.20 9.59 6.90
N ALA A 264 -3.96 8.76 7.62
CA ALA A 264 -4.91 9.20 8.62
C ALA A 264 -4.32 9.66 9.96
N ASP A 265 -3.23 9.03 10.42
CA ASP A 265 -2.76 9.14 11.82
C ASP A 265 -2.49 10.58 12.29
N ARG A 266 -1.95 11.43 11.42
CA ARG A 266 -1.65 12.84 11.70
C ARG A 266 -2.68 13.83 11.11
N ALA A 267 -3.77 13.31 10.54
CA ALA A 267 -4.84 14.13 10.00
C ALA A 267 -6.06 14.21 10.95
N ARG A 268 -6.20 13.25 11.85
CA ARG A 268 -7.39 13.12 12.71
C ARG A 268 -7.63 14.32 13.61
N GLU A 269 -6.61 14.81 14.31
CA GLU A 269 -6.78 15.83 15.35
C GLU A 269 -7.31 17.15 14.80
N ILE A 270 -6.67 17.72 13.79
CA ILE A 270 -7.15 18.96 13.19
C ILE A 270 -8.51 18.79 12.50
N THR A 271 -8.76 17.62 11.89
CA THR A 271 -10.05 17.31 11.29
C THR A 271 -11.17 17.31 12.32
N ARG A 272 -10.94 16.69 13.49
CA ARG A 272 -11.92 16.71 14.59
C ARG A 272 -12.20 18.12 15.10
N ALA A 273 -11.17 18.98 15.14
CA ALA A 273 -11.35 20.37 15.54
C ALA A 273 -12.30 21.15 14.60
N PHE A 274 -12.35 20.79 13.32
CA PHE A 274 -13.29 21.38 12.36
C PHE A 274 -14.66 20.68 12.33
N VAL A 275 -14.68 19.36 12.39
CA VAL A 275 -15.88 18.57 12.06
C VAL A 275 -16.73 18.24 13.28
N ASN A 276 -16.12 17.95 14.43
CA ASN A 276 -16.87 17.51 15.60
C ASN A 276 -17.50 18.68 16.33
N ALA A 277 -18.83 18.64 16.46
CA ALA A 277 -19.57 19.66 17.20
C ALA A 277 -19.21 19.69 18.70
N ASP A 278 -18.95 18.52 19.28
CA ASP A 278 -18.60 18.28 20.69
C ASP A 278 -17.09 18.31 20.94
N PHE A 279 -16.30 18.87 20.02
CA PHE A 279 -14.86 18.97 20.17
C PHE A 279 -14.46 19.76 21.43
N ASP A 280 -13.61 19.20 22.25
CA ASP A 280 -13.18 19.71 23.56
C ASP A 280 -11.65 19.82 23.75
N GLY A 281 -10.87 19.58 22.71
CA GLY A 281 -9.41 19.63 22.78
C GLY A 281 -8.85 21.02 23.13
N PHE A 282 -9.51 22.07 22.67
CA PHE A 282 -9.24 23.47 23.04
C PHE A 282 -10.50 24.33 22.82
N ALA A 283 -10.52 25.50 23.44
CA ALA A 283 -11.60 26.47 23.23
C ALA A 283 -11.43 27.17 21.86
N ARG A 284 -12.27 26.80 20.90
CA ARG A 284 -12.25 27.42 19.56
C ARG A 284 -12.69 28.88 19.62
N LYS A 285 -11.82 29.81 19.24
CA LYS A 285 -12.14 31.24 19.18
C LYS A 285 -13.17 31.56 18.11
N LYS A 286 -13.16 30.77 17.04
CA LYS A 286 -14.12 30.82 15.95
C LYS A 286 -14.51 29.39 15.55
N VAL A 287 -15.79 29.11 15.52
CA VAL A 287 -16.33 27.89 14.94
C VAL A 287 -16.81 28.20 13.54
N VAL A 288 -16.35 27.47 12.55
CA VAL A 288 -16.76 27.64 11.15
C VAL A 288 -17.44 26.37 10.64
N ASN A 289 -18.54 26.55 9.94
CA ASN A 289 -19.25 25.45 9.29
C ASN A 289 -18.81 25.35 7.82
N VAL A 290 -17.65 24.77 7.60
CA VAL A 290 -17.11 24.51 6.25
C VAL A 290 -17.60 23.18 5.71
N ASP A 291 -17.67 23.07 4.39
CA ASP A 291 -17.86 21.79 3.69
C ASP A 291 -16.52 21.04 3.66
N PHE A 292 -16.29 20.25 4.69
CA PHE A 292 -15.00 19.55 4.91
C PHE A 292 -14.97 18.26 4.12
N VAL A 293 -13.91 18.07 3.33
CA VAL A 293 -13.63 16.83 2.58
C VAL A 293 -12.33 16.23 3.07
N MET A 294 -12.39 15.01 3.57
CA MET A 294 -11.23 14.14 3.78
C MET A 294 -10.85 13.50 2.44
N LEU A 295 -9.58 13.55 2.07
CA LEU A 295 -9.12 12.86 0.85
C LEU A 295 -9.34 11.35 0.95
N THR A 296 -8.95 10.77 2.10
CA THR A 296 -9.23 9.39 2.50
C THR A 296 -9.97 9.40 3.84
N GLU A 297 -10.55 8.29 4.26
CA GLU A 297 -11.19 8.19 5.58
C GLU A 297 -10.12 8.24 6.69
N TYR A 298 -10.19 9.25 7.55
CA TYR A 298 -9.23 9.39 8.66
C TYR A 298 -9.64 8.61 9.91
N ALA A 299 -10.92 8.45 10.16
CA ALA A 299 -11.48 7.58 11.19
C ALA A 299 -12.97 7.35 10.92
N ALA A 300 -13.47 6.18 11.28
CA ALA A 300 -14.86 5.80 11.04
C ALA A 300 -15.88 6.65 11.85
N ASP A 301 -15.44 7.26 12.95
CA ASP A 301 -16.25 8.15 13.79
C ASP A 301 -16.31 9.60 13.29
N ILE A 302 -15.43 10.01 12.38
CA ILE A 302 -15.46 11.35 11.78
C ILE A 302 -16.48 11.38 10.63
N LYS A 303 -17.58 12.07 10.83
CA LYS A 303 -18.70 12.11 9.87
C LYS A 303 -18.62 13.35 8.97
N THR A 304 -17.91 13.21 7.87
CA THR A 304 -17.86 14.20 6.79
C THR A 304 -17.57 13.51 5.45
N ALA A 305 -17.56 14.26 4.37
CA ALA A 305 -17.33 13.70 3.03
C ALA A 305 -15.93 13.10 2.90
N VAL A 306 -15.83 11.99 2.18
CA VAL A 306 -14.58 11.28 1.87
C VAL A 306 -14.48 11.16 0.36
N ALA A 307 -13.40 11.69 -0.23
CA ALA A 307 -13.21 11.64 -1.68
C ALA A 307 -12.85 10.24 -2.18
N TYR A 308 -11.99 9.54 -1.43
CA TYR A 308 -11.52 8.18 -1.72
C TYR A 308 -11.71 7.29 -0.48
N PRO A 309 -12.92 6.76 -0.27
CA PRO A 309 -13.17 5.84 0.84
C PRO A 309 -12.33 4.56 0.70
N PRO A 310 -12.12 3.82 1.80
CA PRO A 310 -11.42 2.54 1.74
C PRO A 310 -12.04 1.64 0.67
N ALA A 311 -11.18 1.03 -0.15
CA ALA A 311 -11.65 0.07 -1.15
C ALA A 311 -12.17 -1.17 -0.43
N SER A 312 -13.45 -1.50 -0.62
CA SER A 312 -13.99 -2.78 -0.20
C SER A 312 -13.49 -3.85 -1.17
N LEU A 313 -12.64 -4.76 -0.69
CA LEU A 313 -12.18 -5.91 -1.47
C LEU A 313 -13.21 -7.05 -1.37
N VAL A 314 -14.32 -6.90 -2.07
CA VAL A 314 -15.34 -7.96 -2.18
C VAL A 314 -14.92 -9.02 -3.19
N ASN A 315 -15.41 -10.23 -2.98
CA ASN A 315 -15.13 -11.40 -3.83
C ASN A 315 -13.62 -11.68 -3.98
N THR A 316 -12.87 -11.55 -2.86
CA THR A 316 -11.53 -12.13 -2.78
C THR A 316 -11.60 -13.65 -2.93
N PHE A 317 -10.48 -14.29 -3.21
CA PHE A 317 -10.44 -15.74 -3.39
C PHE A 317 -11.10 -16.49 -2.23
N GLY A 318 -10.76 -16.15 -0.99
CA GLY A 318 -11.33 -16.79 0.19
C GLY A 318 -12.83 -16.59 0.35
N GLU A 319 -13.31 -15.38 0.11
CA GLU A 319 -14.75 -15.07 0.12
C GLU A 319 -15.48 -15.80 -1.01
N TRP A 320 -14.87 -15.88 -2.21
CA TRP A 320 -15.45 -16.57 -3.35
C TRP A 320 -15.54 -18.09 -3.12
N MET A 321 -14.53 -18.68 -2.48
CA MET A 321 -14.60 -20.08 -2.04
C MET A 321 -15.78 -20.29 -1.09
N ALA A 322 -15.95 -19.45 -0.09
CA ALA A 322 -17.05 -19.55 0.86
C ALA A 322 -18.43 -19.39 0.21
N LYS A 323 -18.58 -18.45 -0.73
CA LYS A 323 -19.83 -18.24 -1.49
C LYS A 323 -20.20 -19.43 -2.38
N ASN A 324 -19.21 -20.21 -2.80
CA ASN A 324 -19.40 -21.42 -3.62
C ASN A 324 -19.36 -22.73 -2.79
N ASP A 325 -19.54 -22.63 -1.46
CA ASP A 325 -19.53 -23.76 -0.51
C ASP A 325 -18.29 -24.65 -0.62
N LYS A 326 -17.13 -24.06 -0.97
CA LYS A 326 -15.84 -24.73 -1.00
C LYS A 326 -15.14 -24.68 0.34
N THR A 327 -14.37 -25.72 0.63
CA THR A 327 -13.54 -25.77 1.86
C THR A 327 -12.12 -25.36 1.52
N GLN A 328 -11.48 -24.66 2.46
CA GLN A 328 -10.14 -24.10 2.26
C GLN A 328 -9.30 -24.18 3.54
N LEU A 329 -8.00 -24.32 3.37
CA LEU A 329 -7.02 -24.27 4.45
C LEU A 329 -6.02 -23.16 4.21
N ARG A 330 -5.67 -22.44 5.29
CA ARG A 330 -4.54 -21.51 5.35
C ARG A 330 -3.52 -22.05 6.33
N ILE A 331 -2.26 -22.14 5.91
CA ILE A 331 -1.19 -22.72 6.71
C ILE A 331 0.12 -21.98 6.50
N SER A 332 0.77 -21.59 7.58
CA SER A 332 2.11 -20.99 7.57
C SER A 332 2.72 -20.97 8.97
N GLU A 333 4.00 -20.62 9.04
CA GLU A 333 4.66 -20.29 10.30
C GLU A 333 4.21 -18.93 10.85
N THR A 334 4.49 -18.66 12.13
CA THR A 334 4.13 -17.42 12.86
C THR A 334 4.47 -16.16 12.06
N GLU A 335 5.66 -16.11 11.45
CA GLU A 335 6.15 -14.91 10.73
C GLU A 335 5.29 -14.53 9.52
N LYS A 336 4.63 -15.50 8.90
CA LYS A 336 3.83 -15.28 7.68
C LYS A 336 2.36 -15.74 7.80
N TYR A 337 1.94 -16.10 9.00
CA TYR A 337 0.55 -16.53 9.23
C TYR A 337 -0.47 -15.45 8.86
N ALA A 338 -0.23 -14.21 9.27
CA ALA A 338 -1.10 -13.09 8.92
C ALA A 338 -1.17 -12.85 7.40
N HIS A 339 -0.10 -13.19 6.67
CA HIS A 339 -0.05 -13.00 5.21
C HIS A 339 -0.99 -13.95 4.48
N VAL A 340 -1.06 -15.22 4.88
CA VAL A 340 -1.99 -16.18 4.27
C VAL A 340 -3.42 -16.10 4.83
N THR A 341 -3.66 -15.32 5.87
CA THR A 341 -4.97 -15.10 6.50
C THR A 341 -5.47 -13.69 6.25
N PHE A 342 -5.14 -12.74 7.10
CA PHE A 342 -5.61 -11.36 7.05
C PHE A 342 -5.34 -10.67 5.69
N PHE A 343 -4.09 -10.66 5.24
CA PHE A 343 -3.73 -9.97 3.99
C PHE A 343 -4.28 -10.66 2.75
N PHE A 344 -4.18 -11.98 2.67
CA PHE A 344 -4.75 -12.75 1.56
C PHE A 344 -6.29 -12.63 1.48
N ASN A 345 -6.94 -12.44 2.63
CA ASN A 345 -8.38 -12.18 2.72
C ASN A 345 -8.76 -10.70 2.50
N GLY A 346 -7.82 -9.87 2.06
CA GLY A 346 -8.10 -8.46 1.76
C GLY A 346 -8.38 -7.60 2.98
N GLY A 347 -7.76 -7.91 4.13
CA GLY A 347 -7.93 -7.18 5.39
C GLY A 347 -9.06 -7.70 6.28
N VAL A 348 -9.59 -8.88 5.99
CA VAL A 348 -10.61 -9.53 6.83
C VAL A 348 -9.93 -10.48 7.83
N GLU A 349 -10.05 -10.18 9.11
CA GLU A 349 -9.44 -10.99 10.19
C GLU A 349 -10.18 -12.30 10.42
N GLU A 350 -11.49 -12.28 10.37
CA GLU A 350 -12.34 -13.45 10.60
C GLU A 350 -12.21 -14.48 9.48
N SER A 351 -12.25 -15.76 9.85
CA SER A 351 -12.27 -16.86 8.87
C SER A 351 -13.57 -16.86 8.07
N PHE A 352 -13.48 -17.06 6.78
CA PHE A 352 -14.66 -17.28 5.95
C PHE A 352 -15.29 -18.67 6.23
N LYS A 353 -16.56 -18.84 5.88
CA LYS A 353 -17.22 -20.14 5.98
C LYS A 353 -16.42 -21.21 5.23
N GLY A 354 -16.09 -22.30 5.91
CA GLY A 354 -15.31 -23.42 5.34
C GLY A 354 -13.79 -23.19 5.32
N GLU A 355 -13.30 -22.12 5.94
CA GLU A 355 -11.88 -21.81 6.09
C GLU A 355 -11.34 -22.34 7.42
N ASP A 356 -10.41 -23.28 7.35
CA ASP A 356 -9.60 -23.73 8.47
C ASP A 356 -8.22 -23.03 8.43
N ARG A 357 -7.59 -22.89 9.58
CA ARG A 357 -6.28 -22.27 9.75
C ARG A 357 -5.36 -23.15 10.61
N ILE A 358 -4.13 -23.33 10.16
CA ILE A 358 -3.08 -24.03 10.92
C ILE A 358 -1.89 -23.09 11.07
N LEU A 359 -1.54 -22.79 12.31
CA LEU A 359 -0.37 -22.02 12.68
C LEU A 359 0.75 -22.95 13.14
N ILE A 360 1.93 -22.82 12.52
CA ILE A 360 3.16 -23.48 12.93
C ILE A 360 4.04 -22.46 13.64
N ASN A 361 4.53 -22.76 14.83
CA ASN A 361 5.40 -21.85 15.55
C ASN A 361 6.76 -21.74 14.87
N SER A 362 7.18 -20.52 14.57
CA SER A 362 8.55 -20.26 14.12
C SER A 362 9.56 -20.53 15.23
N PRO A 363 10.81 -20.92 14.91
CA PRO A 363 11.82 -21.22 15.93
C PRO A 363 12.16 -19.97 16.74
N LYS A 364 12.42 -20.16 18.03
CA LYS A 364 12.79 -19.08 18.96
C LYS A 364 14.31 -18.84 18.91
N VAL A 365 14.77 -18.23 17.82
CA VAL A 365 16.17 -17.83 17.61
C VAL A 365 16.25 -16.32 17.50
N ALA A 366 17.44 -15.75 17.75
CA ALA A 366 17.62 -14.29 17.64
C ALA A 366 17.48 -13.80 16.20
N THR A 367 18.05 -14.53 15.25
CA THR A 367 17.95 -14.30 13.81
C THR A 367 17.89 -15.64 13.09
N TYR A 368 17.23 -15.70 11.93
CA TYR A 368 16.95 -16.97 11.27
C TYR A 368 18.14 -17.55 10.49
N ASP A 369 19.23 -16.85 10.37
CA ASP A 369 20.51 -17.43 9.91
C ASP A 369 21.06 -18.50 10.87
N LEU A 370 20.62 -18.48 12.12
CA LEU A 370 20.96 -19.50 13.12
C LEU A 370 20.17 -20.80 12.94
N GLN A 371 19.01 -20.75 12.27
CA GLN A 371 18.18 -21.89 11.93
C GLN A 371 17.47 -21.66 10.59
N PRO A 372 18.19 -21.78 9.46
CA PRO A 372 17.67 -21.41 8.12
C PRO A 372 16.49 -22.26 7.65
N GLU A 373 16.41 -23.51 8.09
CA GLU A 373 15.29 -24.41 7.82
C GLU A 373 13.99 -23.96 8.52
N MET A 374 14.10 -23.10 9.53
CA MET A 374 13.00 -22.63 10.36
C MET A 374 12.13 -23.82 10.86
N SER A 375 10.82 -23.76 10.74
CA SER A 375 9.91 -24.88 11.07
C SER A 375 9.33 -25.53 9.80
N SER A 376 10.05 -25.45 8.67
CA SER A 376 9.55 -25.93 7.38
C SER A 376 9.25 -27.44 7.35
N ALA A 377 9.96 -28.24 8.13
CA ALA A 377 9.70 -29.68 8.23
C ALA A 377 8.33 -29.96 8.86
N GLU A 378 8.00 -29.32 9.99
CA GLU A 378 6.68 -29.45 10.64
C GLU A 378 5.57 -28.88 9.74
N LEU A 379 5.80 -27.73 9.14
CA LEU A 379 4.88 -27.13 8.20
C LEU A 379 4.56 -28.09 7.04
N THR A 380 5.58 -28.71 6.46
CA THR A 380 5.43 -29.67 5.35
C THR A 380 4.69 -30.93 5.79
N GLU A 381 4.98 -31.47 6.96
CA GLU A 381 4.26 -32.62 7.52
C GLU A 381 2.75 -32.34 7.63
N LYS A 382 2.38 -31.20 8.20
CA LYS A 382 0.96 -30.79 8.34
C LYS A 382 0.30 -30.49 6.99
N LEU A 383 1.03 -29.88 6.08
CA LEU A 383 0.55 -29.59 4.74
C LEU A 383 0.28 -30.87 3.94
N VAL A 384 1.22 -31.81 3.95
CA VAL A 384 1.07 -33.11 3.28
C VAL A 384 -0.10 -33.89 3.87
N ALA A 385 -0.27 -33.90 5.19
CA ALA A 385 -1.41 -34.53 5.85
C ALA A 385 -2.74 -33.89 5.41
N ALA A 386 -2.79 -32.57 5.32
CA ALA A 386 -3.97 -31.84 4.84
C ALA A 386 -4.31 -32.17 3.37
N ILE A 387 -3.31 -32.21 2.50
CA ILE A 387 -3.46 -32.58 1.08
C ILE A 387 -4.08 -33.98 0.96
N LYS A 388 -3.54 -34.94 1.70
CA LYS A 388 -3.98 -36.36 1.68
C LYS A 388 -5.31 -36.61 2.39
N SER A 389 -5.77 -35.67 3.22
CA SER A 389 -7.01 -35.80 3.98
C SER A 389 -8.28 -35.85 3.13
N GLY A 390 -8.24 -35.34 1.90
CA GLY A 390 -9.41 -35.20 1.04
C GLY A 390 -10.47 -34.22 1.56
N LYS A 391 -10.13 -33.39 2.55
CA LYS A 391 -11.05 -32.45 3.20
C LYS A 391 -11.19 -31.13 2.45
N TYR A 392 -10.13 -30.65 1.81
CA TYR A 392 -10.06 -29.30 1.29
C TYR A 392 -10.17 -29.27 -0.24
N ASP A 393 -10.92 -28.27 -0.74
CA ASP A 393 -10.93 -27.91 -2.16
C ASP A 393 -9.71 -27.08 -2.53
N THR A 394 -9.23 -26.21 -1.59
CA THR A 394 -8.05 -25.38 -1.78
C THR A 394 -7.20 -25.29 -0.53
N ILE A 395 -5.89 -25.15 -0.73
CA ILE A 395 -4.92 -24.95 0.36
C ILE A 395 -3.96 -23.83 -0.05
N ILE A 396 -3.80 -22.84 0.82
CA ILE A 396 -2.85 -21.73 0.63
C ILE A 396 -1.78 -21.85 1.71
N CYS A 397 -0.53 -22.02 1.28
CA CYS A 397 0.63 -22.16 2.16
C CYS A 397 1.69 -21.13 1.82
N ASN A 398 2.32 -20.56 2.84
CA ASN A 398 3.52 -19.72 2.70
C ASN A 398 4.67 -20.38 3.49
N TYR A 399 5.83 -20.47 2.83
CA TYR A 399 7.10 -20.82 3.44
C TYR A 399 7.95 -19.55 3.60
N PRO A 400 8.25 -19.12 4.84
CA PRO A 400 8.88 -17.83 5.11
C PRO A 400 10.40 -17.80 4.89
N ASN A 401 11.04 -18.94 4.66
CA ASN A 401 12.48 -19.12 4.75
C ASN A 401 13.29 -18.18 3.86
N GLY A 402 12.91 -18.01 2.59
CA GLY A 402 13.64 -17.18 1.63
C GLY A 402 13.70 -15.71 2.07
N ASP A 403 12.59 -15.18 2.56
CA ASP A 403 12.49 -13.82 3.04
C ASP A 403 13.16 -13.63 4.40
N MET A 404 12.75 -14.42 5.39
CA MET A 404 13.23 -14.26 6.77
C MET A 404 14.74 -14.50 6.90
N VAL A 405 15.29 -15.47 6.20
CA VAL A 405 16.73 -15.71 6.17
C VAL A 405 17.46 -14.72 5.24
N GLY A 406 16.85 -14.37 4.12
CA GLY A 406 17.36 -13.35 3.21
C GLY A 406 17.59 -11.99 3.88
N HIS A 407 16.70 -11.58 4.77
CA HIS A 407 16.84 -10.35 5.56
C HIS A 407 18.08 -10.31 6.46
N THR A 408 18.66 -11.45 6.79
CA THR A 408 19.90 -11.50 7.58
C THR A 408 21.15 -11.10 6.77
N GLY A 409 21.08 -11.14 5.44
CA GLY A 409 22.20 -10.86 4.56
C GLY A 409 23.29 -11.94 4.57
N VAL A 410 23.03 -13.09 5.22
CA VAL A 410 24.02 -14.19 5.36
C VAL A 410 23.83 -15.17 4.20
N MET A 411 24.71 -15.12 3.22
CA MET A 411 24.63 -15.91 1.98
C MET A 411 24.56 -17.41 2.25
N GLU A 412 25.40 -17.96 3.12
CA GLU A 412 25.44 -19.40 3.42
C GLU A 412 24.14 -19.88 4.08
N ALA A 413 23.54 -19.04 4.92
CA ALA A 413 22.25 -19.34 5.56
C ALA A 413 21.11 -19.32 4.54
N ALA A 414 21.10 -18.34 3.64
CA ALA A 414 20.10 -18.25 2.58
C ALA A 414 20.18 -19.47 1.63
N VAL A 415 21.38 -19.94 1.28
CA VAL A 415 21.55 -21.18 0.51
C VAL A 415 20.95 -22.39 1.22
N LYS A 416 21.21 -22.54 2.52
CA LYS A 416 20.61 -23.64 3.32
C LYS A 416 19.09 -23.55 3.40
N ALA A 417 18.56 -22.33 3.52
CA ALA A 417 17.12 -22.10 3.52
C ALA A 417 16.48 -22.55 2.19
N VAL A 418 17.08 -22.18 1.07
CA VAL A 418 16.61 -22.57 -0.27
C VAL A 418 16.71 -24.09 -0.48
N GLU A 419 17.77 -24.74 -0.04
CA GLU A 419 17.90 -26.20 -0.11
C GLU A 419 16.85 -26.93 0.74
N ALA A 420 16.53 -26.40 1.92
CA ALA A 420 15.43 -26.93 2.76
C ALA A 420 14.07 -26.78 2.06
N LEU A 421 13.82 -25.66 1.38
CA LEU A 421 12.60 -25.43 0.59
C LEU A 421 12.49 -26.40 -0.59
N ASP A 422 13.60 -26.71 -1.26
CA ASP A 422 13.58 -27.68 -2.37
C ASP A 422 13.09 -29.06 -1.93
N HIS A 423 13.53 -29.51 -0.76
CA HIS A 423 13.04 -30.75 -0.16
C HIS A 423 11.55 -30.65 0.23
N CYS A 424 11.11 -29.54 0.79
CA CYS A 424 9.69 -29.34 1.12
C CYS A 424 8.81 -29.38 -0.14
N VAL A 425 9.24 -28.73 -1.22
CA VAL A 425 8.53 -28.74 -2.51
C VAL A 425 8.42 -30.15 -3.07
N GLU A 426 9.46 -30.97 -2.93
CA GLU A 426 9.42 -32.39 -3.34
C GLU A 426 8.28 -33.15 -2.65
N GLU A 427 8.22 -33.05 -1.32
CA GLU A 427 7.20 -33.73 -0.52
C GLU A 427 5.78 -33.26 -0.85
N VAL A 428 5.61 -31.94 -1.02
CA VAL A 428 4.32 -31.35 -1.39
C VAL A 428 3.88 -31.78 -2.79
N ALA A 429 4.77 -31.71 -3.78
CA ALA A 429 4.46 -32.11 -5.15
C ALA A 429 4.05 -33.58 -5.23
N LYS A 430 4.82 -34.47 -4.57
CA LYS A 430 4.46 -35.91 -4.48
C LYS A 430 3.10 -36.13 -3.82
N ALA A 431 2.79 -35.40 -2.76
CA ALA A 431 1.50 -35.51 -2.07
C ALA A 431 0.35 -35.08 -2.97
N VAL A 432 0.49 -33.95 -3.67
CA VAL A 432 -0.52 -33.44 -4.60
C VAL A 432 -0.76 -34.40 -5.74
N GLU A 433 0.29 -34.89 -6.38
CA GLU A 433 0.19 -35.88 -7.46
C GLU A 433 -0.47 -37.18 -6.99
N SER A 434 -0.17 -37.63 -5.78
CA SER A 434 -0.72 -38.88 -5.23
C SER A 434 -2.25 -38.86 -5.06
N VAL A 435 -2.85 -37.69 -4.93
CA VAL A 435 -4.31 -37.51 -4.79
C VAL A 435 -4.97 -36.97 -6.07
N GLY A 436 -4.19 -36.78 -7.14
CA GLY A 436 -4.67 -36.17 -8.39
C GLY A 436 -5.08 -34.72 -8.23
N GLY A 437 -4.43 -34.00 -7.33
CA GLY A 437 -4.61 -32.57 -7.11
C GLY A 437 -3.83 -31.71 -8.12
N GLN A 438 -3.85 -30.41 -7.90
CA GLN A 438 -3.10 -29.43 -8.68
C GLN A 438 -2.28 -28.53 -7.75
N LEU A 439 -1.09 -28.14 -8.17
CA LEU A 439 -0.19 -27.30 -7.40
C LEU A 439 0.30 -26.12 -8.24
N LEU A 440 0.22 -24.92 -7.69
CA LEU A 440 0.94 -23.75 -8.14
C LEU A 440 2.04 -23.42 -7.13
N ILE A 441 3.26 -23.21 -7.64
CA ILE A 441 4.41 -22.75 -6.86
C ILE A 441 4.78 -21.37 -7.35
N THR A 442 4.82 -20.39 -6.46
CA THR A 442 5.20 -19.01 -6.77
C THR A 442 5.88 -18.36 -5.58
N ALA A 443 6.14 -17.06 -5.68
CA ALA A 443 6.59 -16.21 -4.59
C ALA A 443 5.76 -14.92 -4.60
N ASP A 444 5.87 -14.13 -3.55
CA ASP A 444 5.16 -12.85 -3.40
C ASP A 444 6.05 -11.64 -3.70
N HIS A 445 7.36 -11.80 -3.61
CA HIS A 445 8.41 -10.85 -4.01
C HIS A 445 9.77 -11.56 -4.02
N GLY A 446 10.80 -10.88 -4.50
CA GLY A 446 12.18 -11.37 -4.44
C GLY A 446 12.93 -10.89 -3.20
N ASN A 447 13.95 -11.66 -2.80
CA ASN A 447 14.92 -11.36 -1.74
C ASN A 447 16.18 -12.21 -1.89
N ALA A 448 16.07 -13.54 -1.78
CA ALA A 448 17.20 -14.48 -1.71
C ALA A 448 18.03 -14.59 -3.00
N GLU A 449 17.51 -14.17 -4.13
CA GLU A 449 18.22 -14.14 -5.41
C GLU A 449 19.27 -13.03 -5.49
N GLN A 450 19.29 -12.11 -4.51
CA GLN A 450 20.26 -11.02 -4.44
C GLN A 450 20.69 -10.78 -2.99
N MET A 451 21.82 -11.38 -2.60
CA MET A 451 22.33 -11.34 -1.23
C MET A 451 23.41 -10.27 -1.01
N ARG A 452 23.83 -9.55 -2.06
CA ARG A 452 24.79 -8.45 -2.00
C ARG A 452 24.34 -7.30 -2.89
N ASP A 453 24.48 -6.09 -2.40
CA ASP A 453 24.25 -4.88 -3.19
C ASP A 453 25.42 -4.68 -4.17
N PRO A 454 25.18 -4.74 -5.48
CA PRO A 454 26.24 -4.60 -6.47
C PRO A 454 26.89 -3.20 -6.50
N ALA A 455 26.18 -2.17 -6.04
CA ALA A 455 26.68 -0.81 -6.03
C ALA A 455 27.61 -0.53 -4.85
N THR A 456 27.30 -1.08 -3.67
CA THR A 456 28.04 -0.81 -2.43
C THR A 456 28.92 -1.97 -1.99
N GLY A 457 28.69 -3.19 -2.49
CA GLY A 457 29.36 -4.41 -2.07
C GLY A 457 28.98 -4.89 -0.66
N GLN A 458 28.02 -4.25 -0.02
CA GLN A 458 27.52 -4.65 1.30
C GLN A 458 26.46 -5.76 1.18
N ALA A 459 26.14 -6.44 2.30
CA ALA A 459 25.05 -7.39 2.35
C ALA A 459 23.75 -6.70 1.95
N HIS A 460 22.99 -7.34 1.06
CA HIS A 460 21.65 -6.88 0.67
C HIS A 460 20.63 -7.57 1.57
N THR A 461 19.91 -6.80 2.33
CA THR A 461 18.94 -7.28 3.33
C THR A 461 17.50 -6.83 3.03
N ALA A 462 17.30 -6.15 1.92
CA ALA A 462 16.00 -5.67 1.46
C ALA A 462 15.40 -6.62 0.40
N HIS A 463 14.15 -6.39 0.07
CA HIS A 463 13.51 -7.06 -1.07
C HIS A 463 14.09 -6.55 -2.40
N THR A 464 13.75 -7.24 -3.49
CA THR A 464 14.12 -6.84 -4.83
C THR A 464 12.89 -6.41 -5.63
N ASN A 465 13.11 -5.83 -6.80
CA ASN A 465 12.08 -5.56 -7.79
C ASN A 465 12.10 -6.55 -8.96
N LEU A 466 12.73 -7.70 -8.76
CA LEU A 466 12.85 -8.75 -9.77
C LEU A 466 11.56 -9.57 -9.84
N PRO A 467 11.29 -10.23 -10.99
CA PRO A 467 10.13 -11.10 -11.13
C PRO A 467 10.26 -12.35 -10.25
N VAL A 468 9.15 -13.05 -10.10
CA VAL A 468 9.10 -14.31 -9.33
C VAL A 468 8.63 -15.46 -10.24
N PRO A 469 9.02 -16.70 -9.95
CA PRO A 469 8.60 -17.85 -10.71
C PRO A 469 7.13 -18.20 -10.47
N LEU A 470 6.49 -18.80 -11.48
CA LEU A 470 5.20 -19.46 -11.35
C LEU A 470 5.28 -20.80 -12.10
N ILE A 471 5.05 -21.90 -11.38
CA ILE A 471 5.12 -23.27 -11.91
C ILE A 471 3.81 -23.99 -11.65
N TYR A 472 3.31 -24.71 -12.65
CA TYR A 472 2.15 -25.58 -12.52
C TYR A 472 2.57 -27.05 -12.43
N VAL A 473 2.02 -27.76 -11.44
CA VAL A 473 2.15 -29.22 -11.29
C VAL A 473 0.75 -29.81 -11.23
N GLY A 474 0.41 -30.66 -12.20
CA GLY A 474 -0.89 -31.31 -12.30
C GLY A 474 -0.97 -32.15 -13.58
N ASP A 475 -2.13 -32.78 -13.77
CA ASP A 475 -2.40 -33.68 -14.89
C ASP A 475 -3.04 -33.01 -16.12
N LYS A 476 -3.38 -31.73 -16.01
CA LYS A 476 -3.97 -30.99 -17.13
C LYS A 476 -2.90 -30.55 -18.12
N ASN A 477 -3.23 -30.67 -19.40
CA ASN A 477 -2.45 -30.05 -20.46
C ASN A 477 -2.73 -28.55 -20.48
N VAL A 478 -1.74 -27.73 -20.08
CA VAL A 478 -1.89 -26.28 -20.00
C VAL A 478 -0.77 -25.57 -20.74
N LYS A 479 -1.11 -24.44 -21.32
CA LYS A 479 -0.16 -23.50 -21.93
C LYS A 479 0.06 -22.32 -20.99
N ALA A 480 1.33 -22.03 -20.67
CA ALA A 480 1.71 -20.86 -19.88
C ALA A 480 1.60 -19.57 -20.71
N VAL A 481 1.16 -18.50 -20.05
CA VAL A 481 1.07 -17.13 -20.59
C VAL A 481 2.17 -16.29 -19.96
N GLU A 482 2.89 -15.52 -20.76
CA GLU A 482 3.94 -14.60 -20.30
C GLU A 482 3.36 -13.24 -19.88
N GLY A 483 4.14 -12.49 -19.11
CA GLY A 483 3.80 -11.11 -18.70
C GLY A 483 2.71 -11.02 -17.63
N GLY A 484 2.60 -12.05 -16.80
CA GLY A 484 1.67 -12.08 -15.68
C GLY A 484 2.15 -11.31 -14.45
N LYS A 485 1.29 -11.21 -13.47
CA LYS A 485 1.53 -10.56 -12.19
C LYS A 485 0.80 -11.26 -11.04
N LEU A 486 1.09 -10.88 -9.80
CA LEU A 486 0.52 -11.54 -8.61
C LEU A 486 -1.02 -11.56 -8.61
N SER A 487 -1.65 -10.52 -9.11
CA SER A 487 -3.12 -10.44 -9.21
C SER A 487 -3.76 -11.44 -10.18
N ASP A 488 -2.95 -12.12 -10.99
CA ASP A 488 -3.43 -13.13 -11.92
C ASP A 488 -3.53 -14.53 -11.29
N ILE A 489 -2.99 -14.72 -10.09
CA ILE A 489 -2.93 -16.03 -9.43
C ILE A 489 -4.32 -16.54 -9.02
N ALA A 490 -5.12 -15.73 -8.35
CA ALA A 490 -6.49 -16.16 -7.97
C ALA A 490 -7.35 -16.50 -9.20
N PRO A 491 -7.41 -15.67 -10.26
CA PRO A 491 -8.07 -16.06 -11.51
C PRO A 491 -7.53 -17.34 -12.15
N THR A 492 -6.21 -17.55 -12.07
CA THR A 492 -5.57 -18.78 -12.57
C THR A 492 -6.04 -20.00 -11.79
N MET A 493 -6.07 -19.93 -10.47
CA MET A 493 -6.57 -21.01 -9.61
C MET A 493 -8.03 -21.34 -9.91
N LEU A 494 -8.89 -20.31 -9.98
CA LEU A 494 -10.31 -20.50 -10.27
C LEU A 494 -10.53 -21.16 -11.65
N SER A 495 -9.81 -20.70 -12.68
CA SER A 495 -9.87 -21.28 -14.01
C SER A 495 -9.44 -22.75 -14.00
N LEU A 496 -8.33 -23.09 -13.34
CA LEU A 496 -7.86 -24.47 -13.22
C LEU A 496 -8.84 -25.37 -12.43
N MET A 497 -9.59 -24.79 -11.50
CA MET A 497 -10.65 -25.47 -10.75
C MET A 497 -11.97 -25.60 -11.54
N GLY A 498 -12.06 -24.99 -12.71
CA GLY A 498 -13.31 -24.94 -13.51
C GLY A 498 -14.39 -24.08 -12.87
N MET A 499 -14.01 -23.08 -12.09
CA MET A 499 -14.91 -22.16 -11.42
C MET A 499 -14.99 -20.83 -12.16
N GLU A 500 -16.14 -20.16 -12.02
CA GLU A 500 -16.34 -18.80 -12.54
C GLU A 500 -15.41 -17.83 -11.82
N ILE A 501 -14.82 -16.89 -12.57
CA ILE A 501 -14.03 -15.79 -12.04
C ILE A 501 -14.98 -14.61 -11.76
N PRO A 502 -15.05 -14.11 -10.51
CA PRO A 502 -15.93 -13.00 -10.21
C PRO A 502 -15.52 -11.73 -10.97
N GLN A 503 -16.49 -10.89 -11.28
CA GLN A 503 -16.29 -9.70 -12.10
C GLN A 503 -15.28 -8.71 -11.48
N GLU A 504 -15.17 -8.69 -10.16
CA GLU A 504 -14.23 -7.83 -9.43
C GLU A 504 -12.78 -8.24 -9.61
N MET A 505 -12.51 -9.49 -9.97
CA MET A 505 -11.16 -9.95 -10.31
C MET A 505 -10.82 -9.55 -11.74
N THR A 506 -9.91 -8.60 -11.89
CA THR A 506 -9.45 -8.09 -13.20
C THR A 506 -8.22 -8.82 -13.73
N GLY A 507 -7.60 -9.65 -12.89
CA GLY A 507 -6.51 -10.54 -13.29
C GLY A 507 -6.95 -11.59 -14.32
N LYS A 508 -6.00 -12.18 -15.01
CA LYS A 508 -6.25 -13.14 -16.10
C LYS A 508 -5.58 -14.48 -15.80
N PRO A 509 -6.19 -15.60 -16.17
CA PRO A 509 -5.55 -16.91 -16.04
C PRO A 509 -4.21 -16.96 -16.79
N LEU A 510 -3.17 -17.47 -16.13
CA LEU A 510 -1.82 -17.62 -16.68
C LEU A 510 -1.53 -19.03 -17.19
N PHE A 511 -2.36 -20.00 -16.87
CA PHE A 511 -2.33 -21.35 -17.42
C PHE A 511 -3.66 -21.63 -18.10
N ILE A 512 -3.62 -21.76 -19.43
CA ILE A 512 -4.79 -22.01 -20.25
C ILE A 512 -4.88 -23.51 -20.54
N VAL A 513 -5.98 -24.13 -20.17
CA VAL A 513 -6.24 -25.55 -20.45
C VAL A 513 -6.50 -25.70 -21.95
N GLU A 514 -5.73 -26.56 -22.61
CA GLU A 514 -5.83 -26.87 -24.04
C GLU A 514 -6.87 -27.98 -24.33
#